data_0659ee5c46043f3bc42560f549080e8b
#
_entry.id   0659ee5c46043f3bc42560f549080e8b
#
_cell.length_a   1.000
_cell.length_b   1.000
_cell.length_c   1.000
_cell.angle_alpha   90.00
_cell.angle_beta   90.00
_cell.angle_gamma   90.00
#
_symmetry.space_group_name_H-M   'P 1'
#
loop_
_entity.id
_entity.type
_entity.pdbx_description
1 polymer ?
#
loop_
_entity_poly.entity_id
_entity_poly.type
_entity_poly.pdbx_seq_one_letter_code
_entity_poly.pdbx_strand_id
1 'polypeptide(L)'
;MSQVSLRSLLIIALVSLMLLPGLGEAYPTGIGGTQINAGVTIDDVAKEGCLCHDGAADNTVQVIMDGVPYSWVAGETYEMTLYLIGGPNSAADLGGFSMRVSAGSLTEDAGMEYFDDDTTTLTHSSPTAPQWTITWVTPEAGAGHIDFWISGNSVNGAEGSGGDYWNQLVFNLVESSEDDGLGTRTIFAG
;
A
#
# COMPACT_ATOMS: atom_id res chain seq x y z
N MET A 1 54.86 15.90 -5.23
CA MET A 1 53.43 16.00 -4.86
C MET A 1 52.69 16.54 -6.06
N SER A 2 51.86 15.74 -6.71
CA SER A 2 51.10 16.12 -7.91
C SER A 2 49.97 17.06 -7.52
N GLN A 3 49.95 18.26 -8.07
CA GLN A 3 48.83 19.20 -7.85
C GLN A 3 47.63 18.73 -8.69
N VAL A 4 46.58 18.28 -8.04
CA VAL A 4 45.29 18.00 -8.69
C VAL A 4 44.69 19.33 -9.14
N SER A 5 44.44 19.48 -10.46
CA SER A 5 43.92 20.73 -11.00
C SER A 5 42.47 20.97 -10.50
N LEU A 6 42.10 22.25 -10.34
CA LEU A 6 40.75 22.65 -9.95
C LEU A 6 39.67 22.06 -10.89
N ARG A 7 40.00 21.88 -12.18
CA ARG A 7 39.12 21.23 -13.17
C ARG A 7 38.91 19.74 -12.87
N SER A 8 39.95 19.03 -12.43
CA SER A 8 39.85 17.63 -12.05
C SER A 8 39.00 17.44 -10.78
N LEU A 9 39.12 18.33 -9.81
CA LEU A 9 38.29 18.36 -8.60
C LEU A 9 36.83 18.65 -8.93
N LEU A 10 36.53 19.57 -9.82
CA LEU A 10 35.18 19.88 -10.30
C LEU A 10 34.53 18.70 -11.03
N ILE A 11 35.28 18.00 -11.88
CA ILE A 11 34.76 16.80 -12.58
C ILE A 11 34.47 15.67 -11.59
N ILE A 12 35.35 15.43 -10.64
CA ILE A 12 35.14 14.41 -9.59
C ILE A 12 33.90 14.75 -8.76
N ALA A 13 33.72 16.01 -8.37
CA ALA A 13 32.54 16.46 -7.63
C ALA A 13 31.24 16.30 -8.44
N LEU A 14 31.27 16.61 -9.74
CA LEU A 14 30.11 16.45 -10.63
C LEU A 14 29.74 14.97 -10.85
N VAL A 15 30.74 14.10 -11.02
CA VAL A 15 30.53 12.65 -11.17
C VAL A 15 30.04 12.03 -9.86
N SER A 16 30.55 12.48 -8.71
CA SER A 16 30.06 12.02 -7.40
C SER A 16 28.62 12.44 -7.14
N LEU A 17 28.18 13.61 -7.62
CA LEU A 17 26.80 14.06 -7.50
C LEU A 17 25.84 13.26 -8.40
N MET A 18 26.30 12.74 -9.53
CA MET A 18 25.52 11.86 -10.41
C MET A 18 25.44 10.40 -9.93
N LEU A 19 26.29 10.01 -8.97
CA LEU A 19 26.33 8.66 -8.39
C LEU A 19 25.59 8.56 -7.06
N LEU A 20 24.93 9.63 -6.61
CA LEU A 20 24.02 9.52 -5.47
C LEU A 20 22.85 8.64 -5.92
N PRO A 21 22.58 7.49 -5.26
CA PRO A 21 21.36 6.76 -5.49
C PRO A 21 20.21 7.76 -5.30
N GLY A 22 19.26 7.79 -6.25
CA GLY A 22 18.08 8.59 -6.10
C GLY A 22 17.46 8.21 -4.76
N LEU A 23 17.32 9.18 -3.86
CA LEU A 23 16.58 8.98 -2.62
C LEU A 23 15.15 8.67 -3.06
N GLY A 24 14.70 7.44 -2.84
CA GLY A 24 13.31 7.08 -3.07
C GLY A 24 12.44 8.05 -2.27
N GLU A 25 11.44 8.63 -2.91
CA GLU A 25 10.51 9.50 -2.21
C GLU A 25 9.61 8.62 -1.34
N ALA A 26 9.52 8.93 -0.05
CA ALA A 26 8.46 8.41 0.81
C ALA A 26 7.23 9.31 0.63
N TYR A 27 6.06 8.71 0.47
CA TYR A 27 4.80 9.42 0.30
C TYR A 27 4.01 9.37 1.63
N PRO A 28 4.23 10.32 2.55
CA PRO A 28 3.57 10.31 3.86
C PRO A 28 2.07 10.63 3.78
N THR A 29 1.60 11.13 2.64
CA THR A 29 0.20 11.51 2.39
C THR A 29 -0.48 10.59 1.39
N GLY A 30 -0.06 9.33 1.34
CA GLY A 30 -0.68 8.33 0.47
C GLY A 30 0.00 8.14 -0.88
N ILE A 31 -0.25 6.99 -1.46
CA ILE A 31 0.25 6.57 -2.76
C ILE A 31 -0.71 5.58 -3.40
N GLY A 32 -0.90 5.67 -4.70
CA GLY A 32 -1.72 4.74 -5.47
C GLY A 32 -1.45 4.85 -6.97
N GLY A 33 -2.23 4.09 -7.76
CA GLY A 33 -2.17 4.14 -9.21
C GLY A 33 -0.78 3.93 -9.79
N THR A 34 -0.52 4.54 -10.94
CA THR A 34 0.76 4.44 -11.64
C THR A 34 1.82 5.34 -11.01
N GLN A 35 2.96 4.77 -10.67
CA GLN A 35 4.12 5.49 -10.11
C GLN A 35 5.38 5.23 -10.95
N ILE A 36 6.30 6.19 -10.94
CA ILE A 36 7.61 6.02 -11.57
C ILE A 36 8.68 6.29 -10.50
N ASN A 37 9.45 5.28 -10.16
CA ASN A 37 10.55 5.40 -9.22
C ASN A 37 11.86 4.92 -9.85
N ALA A 38 12.89 5.76 -9.84
CA ALA A 38 14.22 5.46 -10.40
C ALA A 38 14.20 4.87 -11.84
N GLY A 39 13.20 5.27 -12.66
CA GLY A 39 13.03 4.78 -14.01
C GLY A 39 12.28 3.44 -14.14
N VAL A 40 11.78 2.89 -13.03
CA VAL A 40 10.88 1.74 -13.00
C VAL A 40 9.44 2.26 -12.92
N THR A 41 8.58 1.78 -13.82
CA THR A 41 7.14 2.05 -13.77
C THR A 41 6.47 0.98 -12.94
N ILE A 42 5.65 1.41 -11.99
CA ILE A 42 4.72 0.59 -11.21
C ILE A 42 3.34 0.98 -11.74
N ASP A 43 2.64 0.06 -12.40
CA ASP A 43 1.36 0.40 -13.06
C ASP A 43 0.24 0.62 -12.03
N ASP A 44 0.26 -0.12 -10.92
CA ASP A 44 -0.69 0.06 -9.81
C ASP A 44 -0.06 -0.41 -8.50
N VAL A 45 0.21 0.52 -7.59
CA VAL A 45 0.86 0.23 -6.29
C VAL A 45 0.07 -0.79 -5.47
N ALA A 46 -1.27 -0.75 -5.48
CA ALA A 46 -2.08 -1.73 -4.76
C ALA A 46 -1.89 -3.15 -5.30
N LYS A 47 -1.62 -3.31 -6.60
CA LYS A 47 -1.49 -4.60 -7.29
C LYS A 47 -0.06 -5.11 -7.37
N GLU A 48 0.91 -4.21 -7.47
CA GLU A 48 2.32 -4.57 -7.69
C GLU A 48 3.20 -4.45 -6.45
N GLY A 49 2.73 -3.70 -5.45
CA GLY A 49 3.43 -3.53 -4.18
C GLY A 49 4.17 -2.21 -4.03
N CYS A 50 4.71 -2.00 -2.84
CA CYS A 50 5.46 -0.79 -2.47
C CYS A 50 6.93 -0.84 -2.95
N LEU A 51 7.17 -1.14 -4.21
CA LEU A 51 8.49 -1.36 -4.81
C LEU A 51 9.46 -0.17 -4.68
N CYS A 52 8.96 1.00 -4.26
CA CYS A 52 9.79 2.18 -3.96
C CYS A 52 10.58 2.01 -2.65
N HIS A 53 10.12 1.16 -1.73
CA HIS A 53 10.74 0.95 -0.42
C HIS A 53 11.77 -0.19 -0.45
N ASP A 54 11.39 -1.33 -1.03
CA ASP A 54 12.30 -2.45 -1.32
C ASP A 54 11.79 -3.14 -2.58
N GLY A 55 12.70 -3.71 -3.37
CA GLY A 55 12.37 -4.37 -4.63
C GLY A 55 11.59 -5.69 -4.49
N ALA A 56 11.35 -6.18 -3.28
CA ALA A 56 10.60 -7.39 -3.00
C ALA A 56 9.78 -7.27 -1.71
N ALA A 57 8.67 -8.01 -1.65
CA ALA A 57 7.88 -8.16 -0.44
C ALA A 57 8.69 -8.83 0.68
N ASP A 58 8.47 -8.41 1.92
CA ASP A 58 9.12 -8.96 3.11
C ASP A 58 8.10 -9.72 3.97
N ASN A 59 8.33 -11.01 4.17
CA ASN A 59 7.46 -11.88 4.95
C ASN A 59 7.41 -11.56 6.46
N THR A 60 8.25 -10.65 6.95
CA THR A 60 8.14 -10.15 8.33
C THR A 60 7.03 -9.13 8.50
N VAL A 61 6.51 -8.57 7.40
CA VAL A 61 5.30 -7.73 7.38
C VAL A 61 4.10 -8.61 7.06
N GLN A 62 3.08 -8.56 7.88
CA GLN A 62 1.79 -9.17 7.58
C GLN A 62 0.74 -8.09 7.32
N VAL A 63 0.09 -8.18 6.18
CA VAL A 63 -1.09 -7.39 5.82
C VAL A 63 -2.31 -8.23 6.17
N ILE A 64 -3.14 -7.77 7.07
CA ILE A 64 -4.27 -8.53 7.63
C ILE A 64 -5.56 -7.75 7.39
N MET A 65 -6.58 -8.42 6.86
CA MET A 65 -7.93 -7.90 6.78
C MET A 65 -8.85 -8.75 7.66
N ASP A 66 -9.42 -8.14 8.69
CA ASP A 66 -10.40 -8.76 9.59
C ASP A 66 -11.81 -8.27 9.27
N GLY A 67 -12.82 -9.05 9.64
CA GLY A 67 -14.21 -8.71 9.35
C GLY A 67 -14.66 -9.02 7.92
N VAL A 68 -13.86 -9.77 7.15
CA VAL A 68 -14.15 -10.09 5.74
C VAL A 68 -15.31 -11.08 5.66
N PRO A 69 -16.41 -10.80 4.94
CA PRO A 69 -17.49 -11.77 4.74
C PRO A 69 -17.01 -12.97 3.91
N TYR A 70 -17.71 -14.09 3.98
CA TYR A 70 -17.42 -15.26 3.14
C TYR A 70 -17.87 -15.06 1.70
N SER A 71 -18.98 -14.36 1.52
CA SER A 71 -19.54 -13.95 0.23
C SER A 71 -20.07 -12.51 0.36
N TRP A 72 -20.36 -11.86 -0.75
CA TRP A 72 -20.96 -10.52 -0.74
C TRP A 72 -22.36 -10.53 -1.33
N VAL A 73 -23.23 -9.65 -0.84
CA VAL A 73 -24.61 -9.44 -1.30
C VAL A 73 -24.72 -8.06 -1.93
N ALA A 74 -25.44 -7.96 -3.06
CA ALA A 74 -25.61 -6.71 -3.79
C ALA A 74 -26.30 -5.62 -2.95
N GLY A 75 -25.77 -4.41 -2.98
CA GLY A 75 -26.33 -3.24 -2.27
C GLY A 75 -26.03 -3.21 -0.76
N GLU A 76 -25.25 -4.17 -0.25
CA GLU A 76 -24.86 -4.21 1.17
C GLU A 76 -23.58 -3.40 1.41
N THR A 77 -23.37 -3.06 2.68
CA THR A 77 -22.17 -2.36 3.16
C THR A 77 -21.46 -3.23 4.17
N TYR A 78 -20.17 -3.47 3.94
CA TYR A 78 -19.31 -4.25 4.82
C TYR A 78 -18.25 -3.34 5.44
N GLU A 79 -18.07 -3.48 6.76
CA GLU A 79 -17.01 -2.85 7.53
C GLU A 79 -15.94 -3.90 7.84
N MET A 80 -14.71 -3.63 7.47
CA MET A 80 -13.56 -4.50 7.66
C MET A 80 -12.44 -3.71 8.33
N THR A 81 -11.49 -4.38 8.95
CA THR A 81 -10.34 -3.70 9.57
C THR A 81 -9.05 -4.18 8.92
N LEU A 82 -8.30 -3.24 8.36
CA LEU A 82 -6.95 -3.46 7.84
C LEU A 82 -5.92 -3.24 8.94
N TYR A 83 -5.02 -4.20 9.12
CA TYR A 83 -3.87 -4.12 10.02
C TYR A 83 -2.57 -4.39 9.30
N LEU A 84 -1.50 -3.72 9.72
CA LEU A 84 -0.14 -4.11 9.40
C LEU A 84 0.57 -4.47 10.70
N ILE A 85 1.21 -5.64 10.73
CA ILE A 85 2.02 -6.07 11.87
C ILE A 85 3.39 -6.56 11.40
N GLY A 86 4.38 -6.43 12.26
CA GLY A 86 5.76 -6.79 11.94
C GLY A 86 6.50 -5.71 11.16
N GLY A 87 7.56 -6.10 10.46
CA GLY A 87 8.44 -5.18 9.74
C GLY A 87 9.61 -4.67 10.57
N PRO A 88 10.14 -3.47 10.27
CA PRO A 88 11.32 -2.97 10.95
C PRO A 88 11.06 -2.75 12.43
N ASN A 89 12.03 -3.10 13.26
CA ASN A 89 12.00 -2.85 14.70
C ASN A 89 12.13 -1.35 14.97
N SER A 90 11.03 -0.61 14.86
CA SER A 90 10.99 0.80 15.18
C SER A 90 10.04 1.06 16.35
N ALA A 91 10.37 2.06 17.17
CA ALA A 91 9.48 2.52 18.22
C ALA A 91 8.30 3.35 17.65
N ALA A 92 8.27 3.56 16.34
CA ALA A 92 7.35 4.49 15.72
C ALA A 92 5.96 3.86 15.49
N ASP A 93 5.88 2.52 15.32
CA ASP A 93 4.64 1.79 15.02
C ASP A 93 3.79 2.54 13.97
N LEU A 94 4.43 2.84 12.84
CA LEU A 94 3.86 3.62 11.76
C LEU A 94 3.76 2.78 10.50
N GLY A 95 2.75 3.06 9.70
CA GLY A 95 2.56 2.38 8.43
C GLY A 95 1.72 3.17 7.44
N GLY A 96 1.62 2.63 6.25
CA GLY A 96 0.79 3.14 5.18
C GLY A 96 0.30 1.99 4.31
N PHE A 97 -0.68 2.26 3.47
CA PHE A 97 -1.22 1.26 2.54
C PHE A 97 -1.68 1.91 1.24
N SER A 98 -1.80 1.08 0.21
CA SER A 98 -2.56 1.34 -1.01
C SER A 98 -3.50 0.17 -1.25
N MET A 99 -4.76 0.46 -1.49
CA MET A 99 -5.81 -0.55 -1.69
C MET A 99 -6.60 -0.25 -2.95
N ARG A 100 -7.01 -1.31 -3.66
CA ARG A 100 -7.94 -1.27 -4.79
C ARG A 100 -8.93 -2.41 -4.70
N VAL A 101 -10.18 -2.13 -5.11
CA VAL A 101 -11.22 -3.14 -5.32
C VAL A 101 -11.65 -3.12 -6.78
N SER A 102 -12.01 -4.27 -7.35
CA SER A 102 -12.39 -4.37 -8.77
C SER A 102 -13.79 -3.83 -9.07
N ALA A 103 -14.68 -3.76 -8.07
CA ALA A 103 -16.02 -3.18 -8.20
C ALA A 103 -16.61 -2.80 -6.84
N GLY A 104 -17.70 -2.03 -6.86
CA GLY A 104 -18.26 -1.36 -5.69
C GLY A 104 -17.52 -0.07 -5.40
N SER A 105 -17.68 0.47 -4.20
CA SER A 105 -17.00 1.69 -3.76
C SER A 105 -16.49 1.54 -2.33
N LEU A 106 -15.30 2.08 -2.11
CA LEU A 106 -14.72 2.26 -0.79
C LEU A 106 -15.16 3.61 -0.23
N THR A 107 -15.10 3.81 1.06
CA THR A 107 -15.47 5.09 1.70
C THR A 107 -14.27 5.65 2.43
N GLU A 108 -13.97 6.93 2.19
CA GLU A 108 -12.97 7.67 2.97
C GLU A 108 -13.39 7.80 4.42
N ASP A 109 -12.44 7.64 5.33
CA ASP A 109 -12.60 7.88 6.77
C ASP A 109 -11.29 8.48 7.31
N ALA A 110 -11.26 8.73 8.61
CA ALA A 110 -10.12 9.34 9.28
C ALA A 110 -8.80 8.61 8.96
N GLY A 111 -7.82 9.33 8.45
CA GLY A 111 -6.50 8.80 8.08
C GLY A 111 -6.43 8.13 6.71
N MET A 112 -7.48 8.25 5.89
CA MET A 112 -7.54 7.69 4.53
C MET A 112 -8.07 8.71 3.53
N GLU A 113 -7.73 8.51 2.26
CA GLU A 113 -8.22 9.30 1.13
C GLU A 113 -8.28 8.44 -0.14
N TYR A 114 -9.09 8.85 -1.11
CA TYR A 114 -9.07 8.26 -2.45
C TYR A 114 -7.80 8.65 -3.18
N PHE A 115 -7.32 7.76 -4.03
CA PHE A 115 -6.29 8.11 -4.98
C PHE A 115 -6.94 8.53 -6.31
N ASP A 116 -6.62 9.74 -6.79
CA ASP A 116 -7.18 10.35 -8.02
C ASP A 116 -8.72 10.42 -8.05
N ASP A 117 -9.37 10.68 -6.91
CA ASP A 117 -10.84 10.73 -6.77
C ASP A 117 -11.54 9.41 -7.21
N ASP A 118 -10.80 8.31 -7.30
CA ASP A 118 -11.32 6.99 -7.67
C ASP A 118 -11.85 6.25 -6.44
N THR A 119 -13.17 6.14 -6.31
CA THR A 119 -13.85 5.47 -5.19
C THR A 119 -13.56 3.96 -5.09
N THR A 120 -12.88 3.37 -6.06
CA THR A 120 -12.39 1.98 -5.99
C THR A 120 -11.02 1.86 -5.36
N THR A 121 -10.41 2.99 -4.95
CA THR A 121 -9.09 3.04 -4.33
C THR A 121 -9.14 3.74 -2.98
N LEU A 122 -8.32 3.27 -2.05
CA LEU A 122 -8.01 3.99 -0.80
C LEU A 122 -6.51 3.93 -0.53
N THR A 123 -6.01 5.00 0.07
CA THR A 123 -4.66 5.07 0.60
C THR A 123 -4.68 5.79 1.95
N HIS A 124 -3.61 5.66 2.73
CA HIS A 124 -3.45 6.44 3.95
C HIS A 124 -3.22 7.92 3.61
N SER A 125 -3.78 8.82 4.39
CA SER A 125 -3.58 10.27 4.26
C SER A 125 -2.50 10.84 5.18
N SER A 126 -2.01 10.01 6.11
CA SER A 126 -0.88 10.33 6.99
C SER A 126 -0.28 9.04 7.55
N PRO A 127 1.03 9.00 7.86
CA PRO A 127 1.61 7.85 8.55
C PRO A 127 1.09 7.84 10.00
N THR A 128 0.26 6.84 10.30
CA THR A 128 -0.37 6.65 11.61
C THR A 128 -0.13 5.25 12.13
N ALA A 129 -0.67 4.93 13.30
CA ALA A 129 -0.75 3.55 13.75
C ALA A 129 -1.36 2.67 12.63
N PRO A 130 -0.76 1.51 12.32
CA PRO A 130 -1.06 0.76 11.11
C PRO A 130 -2.36 -0.04 11.23
N GLN A 131 -3.45 0.68 11.44
CA GLN A 131 -4.81 0.14 11.53
C GLN A 131 -5.82 1.13 10.95
N TRP A 132 -6.71 0.63 10.07
CA TRP A 132 -7.74 1.42 9.41
C TRP A 132 -9.05 0.64 9.32
N THR A 133 -10.19 1.33 9.50
CA THR A 133 -11.51 0.78 9.25
C THR A 133 -11.88 1.00 7.79
N ILE A 134 -12.05 -0.08 7.04
CA ILE A 134 -12.37 -0.05 5.61
C ILE A 134 -13.86 -0.31 5.45
N THR A 135 -14.58 0.64 4.90
CA THR A 135 -15.99 0.49 4.51
C THR A 135 -16.10 0.27 3.01
N TRP A 136 -16.70 -0.84 2.61
CA TRP A 136 -16.94 -1.20 1.23
C TRP A 136 -18.44 -1.33 0.95
N VAL A 137 -18.94 -0.56 -0.01
CA VAL A 137 -20.29 -0.66 -0.54
C VAL A 137 -20.26 -1.54 -1.79
N THR A 138 -20.99 -2.62 -1.78
CA THR A 138 -21.00 -3.59 -2.87
C THR A 138 -21.62 -3.03 -4.14
N PRO A 139 -21.26 -3.54 -5.33
CA PRO A 139 -21.92 -3.17 -6.58
C PRO A 139 -23.32 -3.75 -6.68
N GLU A 140 -24.01 -3.42 -7.76
CA GLU A 140 -25.25 -4.07 -8.16
C GLU A 140 -25.04 -5.56 -8.47
N ALA A 141 -26.10 -6.34 -8.38
CA ALA A 141 -26.08 -7.77 -8.66
C ALA A 141 -25.57 -8.11 -10.07
N GLY A 142 -24.83 -9.18 -10.18
CA GLY A 142 -24.28 -9.68 -11.44
C GLY A 142 -22.81 -9.33 -11.68
N ALA A 143 -22.14 -8.72 -10.72
CA ALA A 143 -20.70 -8.45 -10.80
C ALA A 143 -19.84 -9.72 -10.59
N GLY A 144 -20.41 -10.78 -10.03
CA GLY A 144 -19.77 -12.07 -9.87
C GLY A 144 -18.71 -12.09 -8.74
N HIS A 145 -17.44 -12.27 -9.07
CA HIS A 145 -16.37 -12.14 -8.08
C HIS A 145 -15.77 -10.73 -8.07
N ILE A 146 -15.39 -10.30 -6.90
CA ILE A 146 -14.75 -9.00 -6.67
C ILE A 146 -13.37 -9.25 -6.08
N ASP A 147 -12.35 -8.70 -6.73
CA ASP A 147 -10.97 -8.80 -6.30
C ASP A 147 -10.58 -7.60 -5.44
N PHE A 148 -9.79 -7.87 -4.41
CA PHE A 148 -9.19 -6.90 -3.51
C PHE A 148 -7.67 -7.03 -3.59
N TRP A 149 -6.97 -5.92 -3.78
CA TRP A 149 -5.52 -5.81 -3.75
C TRP A 149 -5.12 -4.79 -2.71
N ILE A 150 -4.22 -5.15 -1.81
CA ILE A 150 -3.78 -4.30 -0.73
C ILE A 150 -2.27 -4.43 -0.58
N SER A 151 -1.54 -3.35 -0.77
CA SER A 151 -0.13 -3.26 -0.46
C SER A 151 0.03 -2.47 0.83
N GLY A 152 0.69 -3.06 1.82
CA GLY A 152 0.93 -2.47 3.12
C GLY A 152 2.43 -2.28 3.40
N ASN A 153 2.81 -1.11 3.88
CA ASN A 153 4.18 -0.75 4.20
C ASN A 153 4.33 -0.42 5.68
N SER A 154 5.23 -1.12 6.36
CA SER A 154 5.64 -0.85 7.74
C SER A 154 6.91 -0.03 7.73
N VAL A 155 6.88 1.18 8.31
CA VAL A 155 7.95 2.14 8.20
C VAL A 155 8.80 2.22 9.48
N ASN A 156 10.11 2.47 9.30
CA ASN A 156 11.05 2.58 10.41
C ASN A 156 11.10 3.97 11.07
N GLY A 157 10.33 4.94 10.53
CA GLY A 157 10.28 6.33 11.00
C GLY A 157 11.49 7.18 10.64
N ALA A 158 12.43 6.69 9.83
CA ALA A 158 13.52 7.47 9.27
C ALA A 158 13.08 8.24 8.02
N GLU A 159 13.83 9.26 7.62
CA GLU A 159 13.61 9.94 6.36
C GLU A 159 13.93 9.02 5.16
N GLY A 160 13.08 9.05 4.13
CA GLY A 160 13.22 8.26 2.91
C GLY A 160 12.66 6.85 3.05
N SER A 161 12.82 6.03 2.00
CA SER A 161 12.23 4.68 1.90
C SER A 161 13.15 3.55 2.39
N GLY A 162 14.38 3.88 2.80
CA GLY A 162 15.37 2.86 3.18
C GLY A 162 15.08 2.23 4.54
N GLY A 163 15.04 0.89 4.58
CA GLY A 163 14.80 0.12 5.80
C GLY A 163 13.34 0.00 6.20
N ASP A 164 12.42 0.39 5.33
CA ASP A 164 11.01 0.08 5.43
C ASP A 164 10.74 -1.26 4.78
N TYR A 165 9.74 -1.98 5.27
CA TYR A 165 9.38 -3.30 4.75
C TYR A 165 7.91 -3.31 4.37
N TRP A 166 7.58 -4.01 3.28
CA TRP A 166 6.22 -4.08 2.78
C TRP A 166 5.82 -5.51 2.43
N ASN A 167 4.52 -5.76 2.40
CA ASN A 167 3.94 -7.00 1.89
C ASN A 167 2.59 -6.69 1.22
N GLN A 168 1.99 -7.71 0.60
CA GLN A 168 0.76 -7.59 -0.16
C GLN A 168 -0.24 -8.67 0.24
N LEU A 169 -1.52 -8.27 0.35
CA LEU A 169 -2.65 -9.17 0.50
C LEU A 169 -3.53 -9.08 -0.74
N VAL A 170 -3.85 -10.23 -1.34
CA VAL A 170 -4.80 -10.36 -2.46
C VAL A 170 -5.83 -11.41 -2.11
N PHE A 171 -7.10 -11.07 -2.26
CA PHE A 171 -8.21 -12.01 -2.09
C PHE A 171 -9.40 -11.62 -2.96
N ASN A 172 -10.36 -12.52 -3.09
CA ASN A 172 -11.62 -12.23 -3.76
C ASN A 172 -12.83 -12.69 -2.93
N LEU A 173 -13.97 -12.09 -3.22
CA LEU A 173 -15.27 -12.43 -2.69
C LEU A 173 -16.20 -12.81 -3.84
N VAL A 174 -17.04 -13.83 -3.63
CA VAL A 174 -18.03 -14.31 -4.61
C VAL A 174 -19.39 -13.75 -4.24
N GLU A 175 -20.17 -13.39 -5.25
CA GLU A 175 -21.53 -12.94 -5.08
C GLU A 175 -22.44 -14.05 -4.50
N SER A 176 -23.30 -13.68 -3.58
CA SER A 176 -24.40 -14.50 -3.07
C SER A 176 -25.72 -13.74 -3.22
N SER A 177 -26.81 -14.47 -3.43
CA SER A 177 -28.14 -13.86 -3.51
C SER A 177 -28.68 -13.43 -2.13
N GLU A 178 -28.10 -13.94 -1.04
CA GLU A 178 -28.48 -13.69 0.35
C GLU A 178 -27.26 -13.88 1.26
N ASP A 179 -27.33 -13.33 2.46
CA ASP A 179 -26.33 -13.59 3.50
C ASP A 179 -26.26 -15.10 3.76
N ASP A 180 -25.06 -15.67 3.64
CA ASP A 180 -24.82 -17.09 3.86
C ASP A 180 -24.86 -17.50 5.37
N GLY A 181 -24.97 -16.53 6.28
CA GLY A 181 -25.01 -16.71 7.73
C GLY A 181 -23.70 -17.23 8.33
N LEU A 182 -22.63 -17.28 7.58
CA LEU A 182 -21.32 -17.77 8.05
C LEU A 182 -20.55 -16.75 8.88
N GLY A 183 -21.01 -15.47 8.88
CA GLY A 183 -20.34 -14.38 9.57
C GLY A 183 -19.12 -13.86 8.81
N THR A 184 -18.07 -13.53 9.53
CA THR A 184 -16.85 -12.94 8.97
C THR A 184 -15.61 -13.77 9.31
N ARG A 185 -14.53 -13.52 8.56
CA ARG A 185 -13.22 -14.18 8.72
C ARG A 185 -12.08 -13.18 8.67
N THR A 186 -10.92 -13.59 9.16
CA THR A 186 -9.66 -12.88 9.02
C THR A 186 -8.86 -13.48 7.86
N ILE A 187 -8.32 -12.63 6.99
CA ILE A 187 -7.43 -13.01 5.88
C ILE A 187 -6.10 -12.30 6.09
N PHE A 188 -5.02 -12.98 5.83
CA PHE A 188 -3.67 -12.43 5.99
C PHE A 188 -2.73 -12.93 4.89
N ALA A 189 -1.77 -12.05 4.54
CA ALA A 189 -0.61 -12.42 3.74
C ALA A 189 0.48 -12.97 4.65
N GLY A 190 1.01 -14.11 4.32
CA GLY A 190 2.07 -14.77 5.06
C GLY A 190 3.05 -15.47 4.14
#